data_0e62e5c6e6c998c1cf2bbd39fb0bb2e9
#
_entry.id   0e62e5c6e6c998c1cf2bbd39fb0bb2e9
#
_cell.length_a   1.000
_cell.length_b   1.000
_cell.length_c   1.000
_cell.angle_alpha   90.00
_cell.angle_beta   90.00
_cell.angle_gamma   90.00
#
_symmetry.space_group_name_H-M   'P 1'
#
loop_
_entity.id
_entity.type
_entity.pdbx_description
1 polymer ?
#
loop_
_entity_poly.entity_id
_entity_poly.type
_entity_poly.pdbx_seq_one_letter_code
_entity_poly.pdbx_strand_id
1 'polypeptide(L)'
;VRPATSYIFSIFAVPVGSYFKEGLKPCNFMISDFDRAAPYGTGAQKVGGNYAASLQAHKIAVDRGFADCIYLDPATHTKIEEVGAANFFGITKNNEFITPKSESILPSITKYSLMDIAKNYLKEPPKNCST
;
A
#
# COMPACT_ATOMS: atom_id res chain seq x y z
N VAL A 1 15.04 -7.19 -25.06
CA VAL A 1 14.82 -6.31 -23.91
C VAL A 1 16.19 -5.90 -23.36
N ARG A 2 16.40 -4.62 -23.11
CA ARG A 2 17.65 -4.06 -22.59
C ARG A 2 17.36 -2.82 -21.74
N PRO A 3 18.26 -2.40 -20.86
CA PRO A 3 18.16 -1.13 -20.17
C PRO A 3 18.06 0.05 -21.15
N ALA A 4 17.36 1.11 -20.77
CA ALA A 4 17.29 2.33 -21.57
C ALA A 4 18.66 3.03 -21.59
N THR A 5 18.99 3.66 -22.72
CA THR A 5 20.24 4.42 -22.91
C THR A 5 20.04 5.93 -22.72
N SER A 6 18.78 6.36 -22.68
CA SER A 6 18.40 7.76 -22.44
C SER A 6 17.10 7.80 -21.64
N TYR A 7 16.88 8.88 -20.90
CA TYR A 7 15.75 9.05 -20.00
C TYR A 7 15.16 10.44 -20.19
N ILE A 8 13.84 10.55 -20.00
CA ILE A 8 13.14 11.83 -19.91
C ILE A 8 12.76 12.01 -18.44
N PHE A 9 13.19 13.11 -17.84
CA PHE A 9 12.75 13.55 -16.52
C PHE A 9 11.78 14.71 -16.67
N SER A 10 10.60 14.60 -16.06
CA SER A 10 9.60 15.67 -16.06
C SER A 10 8.99 15.83 -14.67
N ILE A 11 8.66 17.07 -14.33
CA ILE A 11 7.90 17.42 -13.13
C ILE A 11 6.63 18.12 -13.58
N PHE A 12 5.48 17.67 -13.05
CA PHE A 12 4.21 18.34 -13.30
C PHE A 12 3.38 18.38 -12.01
N ALA A 13 2.48 19.34 -11.92
CA ALA A 13 1.53 19.48 -10.82
C ALA A 13 0.10 19.49 -11.35
N VAL A 14 -0.78 18.79 -10.67
CA VAL A 14 -2.21 18.72 -11.01
C VAL A 14 -3.02 18.97 -9.75
N PRO A 15 -3.98 19.90 -9.77
CA PRO A 15 -4.92 20.05 -8.65
C PRO A 15 -5.78 18.78 -8.54
N VAL A 16 -5.95 18.28 -7.32
CA VAL A 16 -6.72 17.08 -7.05
C VAL A 16 -7.78 17.34 -5.97
N GLY A 17 -8.92 16.64 -6.08
CA GLY A 17 -9.95 16.59 -5.05
C GLY A 17 -9.74 15.43 -4.07
N SER A 18 -10.76 15.18 -3.24
CA SER A 18 -10.75 14.03 -2.32
C SER A 18 -10.63 12.72 -3.09
N TYR A 19 -9.74 11.85 -2.64
CA TYR A 19 -9.57 10.51 -3.23
C TYR A 19 -10.86 9.67 -3.11
N PHE A 20 -11.49 9.73 -1.94
CA PHE A 20 -12.80 9.10 -1.71
C PHE A 20 -13.92 10.13 -1.87
N LYS A 21 -14.81 9.90 -2.83
CA LYS A 21 -15.93 10.83 -3.15
C LYS A 21 -16.87 11.08 -1.96
N GLU A 22 -17.01 10.09 -1.09
CA GLU A 22 -17.90 10.13 0.08
C GLU A 22 -17.20 10.58 1.38
N GLY A 23 -15.94 11.04 1.30
CA GLY A 23 -15.14 11.46 2.45
C GLY A 23 -14.62 10.28 3.29
N LEU A 24 -14.38 10.52 4.58
CA LEU A 24 -13.86 9.52 5.53
C LEU A 24 -14.99 8.59 6.01
N LYS A 25 -15.27 7.57 5.22
CA LYS A 25 -16.21 6.50 5.59
C LYS A 25 -15.51 5.16 5.60
N PRO A 26 -15.91 4.23 6.48
CA PRO A 26 -15.44 2.86 6.44
C PRO A 26 -15.77 2.22 5.08
N CYS A 27 -14.79 1.50 4.53
CA CYS A 27 -14.94 0.74 3.28
C CYS A 27 -14.66 -0.74 3.54
N ASN A 28 -15.30 -1.60 2.77
CA ASN A 28 -15.01 -3.03 2.79
C ASN A 28 -13.93 -3.34 1.76
N PHE A 29 -12.97 -4.15 2.16
CA PHE A 29 -11.88 -4.62 1.31
C PHE A 29 -11.91 -6.14 1.21
N MET A 30 -11.53 -6.66 0.05
CA MET A 30 -11.39 -8.09 -0.20
C MET A 30 -9.94 -8.52 0.03
N ILE A 31 -9.70 -9.61 0.73
CA ILE A 31 -8.37 -10.23 0.74
C ILE A 31 -8.12 -10.85 -0.63
N SER A 32 -7.01 -10.48 -1.26
CA SER A 32 -6.65 -10.95 -2.60
C SER A 32 -5.95 -12.31 -2.54
N ASP A 33 -6.28 -13.18 -3.48
CA ASP A 33 -5.55 -14.42 -3.75
C ASP A 33 -4.33 -14.17 -4.67
N PHE A 34 -4.17 -12.94 -5.18
CA PHE A 34 -3.08 -12.53 -6.06
C PHE A 34 -2.06 -11.72 -5.29
N ASP A 35 -0.79 -11.83 -5.67
CA ASP A 35 0.28 -10.98 -5.17
C ASP A 35 0.17 -9.57 -5.76
N ARG A 36 0.50 -8.55 -4.97
CA ARG A 36 0.62 -7.18 -5.47
C ARG A 36 1.89 -7.00 -6.30
N ALA A 37 2.97 -7.62 -5.88
CA ALA A 37 4.27 -7.57 -6.52
C ALA A 37 5.09 -8.81 -6.15
N ALA A 38 6.07 -9.17 -6.98
CA ALA A 38 7.00 -10.23 -6.65
C ALA A 38 7.83 -9.90 -5.41
N PRO A 39 8.19 -10.89 -4.57
CA PRO A 39 8.91 -10.69 -3.29
C PRO A 39 10.22 -9.90 -3.45
N TYR A 40 10.97 -10.18 -4.50
CA TYR A 40 12.24 -9.52 -4.84
C TYR A 40 12.12 -8.74 -6.16
N GLY A 41 10.94 -8.22 -6.45
CA GLY A 41 10.66 -7.47 -7.67
C GLY A 41 10.72 -5.96 -7.48
N THR A 42 9.81 -5.27 -8.13
CA THR A 42 9.74 -3.82 -8.20
C THR A 42 8.70 -3.21 -7.26
N GLY A 43 8.21 -3.96 -6.27
CA GLY A 43 7.12 -3.53 -5.38
C GLY A 43 7.35 -2.20 -4.68
N ALA A 44 8.59 -1.95 -4.26
CA ALA A 44 9.00 -0.68 -3.63
C ALA A 44 9.16 0.48 -4.63
N GLN A 45 8.99 0.24 -5.92
CA GLN A 45 9.15 1.25 -6.96
C GLN A 45 7.79 1.69 -7.53
N LYS A 46 7.65 2.98 -7.86
CA LYS A 46 6.45 3.54 -8.48
C LYS A 46 6.47 3.27 -10.00
N VAL A 47 6.30 2.00 -10.39
CA VAL A 47 6.41 1.55 -11.79
C VAL A 47 5.11 0.96 -12.30
N GLY A 48 4.81 1.16 -13.58
CA GLY A 48 3.55 0.73 -14.21
C GLY A 48 3.28 -0.78 -14.13
N GLY A 49 4.32 -1.62 -14.11
CA GLY A 49 4.18 -3.07 -13.99
C GLY A 49 3.47 -3.53 -12.70
N ASN A 50 3.73 -2.89 -11.58
CA ASN A 50 3.05 -3.20 -10.31
C ASN A 50 1.55 -2.91 -10.40
N TYR A 51 1.18 -1.80 -11.06
CA TYR A 51 -0.23 -1.41 -11.23
C TYR A 51 -0.94 -2.28 -12.26
N ALA A 52 -0.27 -2.67 -13.33
CA ALA A 52 -0.84 -3.60 -14.31
C ALA A 52 -1.17 -4.95 -13.66
N ALA A 53 -0.30 -5.48 -12.81
CA ALA A 53 -0.53 -6.73 -12.09
C ALA A 53 -1.74 -6.65 -11.14
N SER A 54 -1.99 -5.49 -10.53
CA SER A 54 -3.10 -5.31 -9.59
C SER A 54 -4.47 -5.11 -10.24
N LEU A 55 -4.55 -4.86 -11.54
CA LEU A 55 -5.82 -4.58 -12.24
C LEU A 55 -6.84 -5.72 -12.13
N GLN A 56 -6.39 -6.97 -12.24
CA GLN A 56 -7.27 -8.13 -12.16
C GLN A 56 -7.88 -8.28 -10.76
N ALA A 57 -7.05 -8.21 -9.73
CA ALA A 57 -7.50 -8.30 -8.34
C ALA A 57 -8.48 -7.17 -8.00
N HIS A 58 -8.15 -5.94 -8.38
CA HIS A 58 -9.03 -4.78 -8.20
C HIS A 58 -10.38 -4.95 -8.90
N LYS A 59 -10.38 -5.40 -10.16
CA LYS A 59 -11.63 -5.65 -10.89
C LYS A 59 -12.50 -6.68 -10.19
N ILE A 60 -11.93 -7.79 -9.73
CA ILE A 60 -12.67 -8.83 -9.00
C ILE A 60 -13.25 -8.26 -7.70
N ALA A 61 -12.50 -7.45 -6.97
CA ALA A 61 -12.99 -6.81 -5.75
C ALA A 61 -14.18 -5.89 -6.03
N VAL A 62 -14.06 -5.01 -7.03
CA VAL A 62 -15.12 -4.08 -7.42
C VAL A 62 -16.37 -4.82 -7.91
N ASP A 63 -16.24 -5.85 -8.73
CA ASP A 63 -17.36 -6.67 -9.22
C ASP A 63 -18.11 -7.38 -8.07
N ARG A 64 -17.43 -7.60 -6.93
CA ARG A 64 -18.01 -8.16 -5.70
C ARG A 64 -18.50 -7.10 -4.69
N GLY A 65 -18.43 -5.82 -5.03
CA GLY A 65 -18.90 -4.71 -4.18
C GLY A 65 -17.90 -4.24 -3.12
N PHE A 66 -16.62 -4.61 -3.23
CA PHE A 66 -15.57 -4.11 -2.36
C PHE A 66 -14.91 -2.86 -2.95
N ALA A 67 -14.31 -2.03 -2.09
CA ALA A 67 -13.61 -0.83 -2.53
C ALA A 67 -12.29 -1.14 -3.24
N ASP A 68 -11.54 -2.13 -2.73
CA ASP A 68 -10.26 -2.58 -3.28
C ASP A 68 -9.82 -3.88 -2.57
N CYS A 69 -8.56 -4.28 -2.76
CA CYS A 69 -7.96 -5.48 -2.18
C CYS A 69 -7.00 -5.16 -1.04
N ILE A 70 -6.98 -6.04 -0.04
CA ILE A 70 -5.88 -6.23 0.90
C ILE A 70 -4.97 -7.31 0.31
N TYR A 71 -3.70 -6.99 0.12
CA TYR A 71 -2.69 -7.93 -0.33
C TYR A 71 -1.93 -8.51 0.85
N LEU A 72 -1.67 -9.80 0.79
CA LEU A 72 -0.87 -10.53 1.77
C LEU A 72 0.58 -10.66 1.29
N ASP A 73 1.46 -10.99 2.22
CA ASP A 73 2.86 -11.27 1.92
C ASP A 73 2.99 -12.41 0.91
N PRO A 74 3.79 -12.25 -0.17
CA PRO A 74 3.85 -13.24 -1.25
C PRO A 74 4.58 -14.53 -0.87
N ALA A 75 5.25 -14.57 0.30
CA ALA A 75 5.96 -15.77 0.75
C ALA A 75 5.05 -16.77 1.47
N THR A 76 4.15 -16.27 2.32
CA THR A 76 3.33 -17.14 3.20
C THR A 76 1.83 -16.91 3.05
N HIS A 77 1.40 -15.79 2.47
CA HIS A 77 -0.01 -15.35 2.37
C HIS A 77 -0.72 -15.32 3.74
N THR A 78 0.01 -14.97 4.80
CA THR A 78 -0.53 -14.95 6.17
C THR A 78 -0.50 -13.58 6.82
N LYS A 79 0.27 -12.64 6.28
CA LYS A 79 0.45 -11.32 6.86
C LYS A 79 0.00 -10.24 5.88
N ILE A 80 -0.64 -9.19 6.39
CA ILE A 80 -1.01 -8.04 5.57
C ILE A 80 0.24 -7.32 5.10
N GLU A 81 0.34 -7.05 3.80
CA GLU A 81 1.43 -6.30 3.20
C GLU A 81 0.98 -4.89 2.81
N GLU A 82 0.02 -4.76 1.93
CA GLU A 82 -0.42 -3.47 1.42
C GLU A 82 -1.90 -3.51 1.02
N VAL A 83 -2.54 -2.36 0.83
CA VAL A 83 -3.97 -2.28 0.48
C VAL A 83 -4.12 -1.47 -0.80
N GLY A 84 -4.43 -2.12 -1.92
CA GLY A 84 -4.62 -1.45 -3.21
C GLY A 84 -3.48 -0.48 -3.54
N ALA A 85 -3.79 0.81 -3.58
CA ALA A 85 -2.84 1.89 -3.80
C ALA A 85 -2.39 2.59 -2.51
N ALA A 86 -2.64 1.99 -1.32
CA ALA A 86 -2.39 2.59 -0.01
C ALA A 86 -1.60 1.67 0.91
N ASN A 87 -0.78 2.26 1.78
CA ASN A 87 -0.14 1.52 2.86
C ASN A 87 -1.16 1.15 3.95
N PHE A 88 -0.88 0.09 4.67
CA PHE A 88 -1.71 -0.38 5.78
C PHE A 88 -1.17 0.09 7.13
N PHE A 89 -2.08 0.46 8.01
CA PHE A 89 -1.84 0.67 9.44
C PHE A 89 -2.88 -0.07 10.25
N GLY A 90 -2.48 -0.56 11.40
CA GLY A 90 -3.36 -1.17 12.38
C GLY A 90 -3.11 -0.61 13.77
N ILE A 91 -4.16 -0.64 14.60
CA ILE A 91 -4.05 -0.39 16.04
C ILE A 91 -4.43 -1.70 16.74
N THR A 92 -3.52 -2.23 17.54
CA THR A 92 -3.77 -3.45 18.29
C THR A 92 -4.67 -3.21 19.50
N LYS A 93 -5.17 -4.28 20.11
CA LYS A 93 -5.94 -4.19 21.37
C LYS A 93 -5.12 -3.61 22.54
N ASN A 94 -3.80 -3.62 22.43
CA ASN A 94 -2.89 -3.03 23.40
C ASN A 94 -2.52 -1.58 23.05
N ASN A 95 -3.26 -0.93 22.15
CA ASN A 95 -3.02 0.42 21.65
C ASN A 95 -1.65 0.58 20.94
N GLU A 96 -1.14 -0.49 20.34
CA GLU A 96 0.09 -0.42 19.56
C GLU A 96 -0.23 -0.02 18.11
N PHE A 97 0.43 1.01 17.61
CA PHE A 97 0.34 1.43 16.21
C PHE A 97 1.31 0.57 15.38
N ILE A 98 0.78 -0.23 14.48
CA ILE A 98 1.56 -1.18 13.67
C ILE A 98 1.43 -0.88 12.18
N THR A 99 2.48 -1.16 11.42
CA THR A 99 2.49 -1.11 9.96
C THR A 99 3.42 -2.19 9.41
N PRO A 100 3.07 -2.83 8.29
CA PRO A 100 3.93 -3.82 7.65
C PRO A 100 5.26 -3.23 7.22
N LYS A 101 6.31 -4.05 7.29
CA LYS A 101 7.64 -3.75 6.77
C LYS A 101 8.09 -4.86 5.84
N SER A 102 8.26 -4.55 4.57
CA SER A 102 8.75 -5.45 3.53
C SER A 102 9.50 -4.63 2.49
N GLU A 103 10.42 -5.27 1.78
CA GLU A 103 11.15 -4.64 0.68
C GLU A 103 10.29 -4.46 -0.58
N SER A 104 9.13 -5.10 -0.64
CA SER A 104 8.16 -4.95 -1.73
C SER A 104 7.14 -3.84 -1.53
N ILE A 105 7.05 -3.25 -0.32
CA ILE A 105 6.11 -2.17 0.00
C ILE A 105 6.65 -0.84 -0.54
N LEU A 106 5.77 -0.08 -1.22
CA LEU A 106 6.11 1.25 -1.70
C LEU A 106 6.36 2.21 -0.50
N PRO A 107 7.53 2.84 -0.40
CA PRO A 107 7.78 3.87 0.60
C PRO A 107 6.80 5.03 0.43
N SER A 108 6.26 5.53 1.54
CA SER A 108 5.26 6.60 1.53
C SER A 108 5.65 7.72 2.50
N ILE A 109 5.70 8.95 2.00
CA ILE A 109 5.91 10.13 2.84
C ILE A 109 4.80 10.24 3.90
N THR A 110 3.55 10.02 3.52
CA THR A 110 2.41 9.99 4.45
C THR A 110 2.60 8.94 5.55
N LYS A 111 3.07 7.73 5.20
CA LYS A 111 3.37 6.67 6.17
C LYS A 111 4.39 7.16 7.20
N TYR A 112 5.52 7.71 6.75
CA TYR A 112 6.57 8.19 7.66
C TYR A 112 6.10 9.37 8.50
N SER A 113 5.32 10.29 7.95
CA SER A 113 4.74 11.41 8.70
C SER A 113 3.78 10.93 9.80
N LEU A 114 2.92 9.95 9.51
CA LEU A 114 2.03 9.37 10.51
C LEU A 114 2.78 8.62 11.61
N MET A 115 3.86 7.91 11.26
CA MET A 115 4.73 7.26 12.25
C MET A 115 5.43 8.27 13.15
N ASP A 116 5.87 9.41 12.61
CA ASP A 116 6.48 10.50 13.38
C ASP A 116 5.47 11.15 14.32
N ILE A 117 4.27 11.42 13.83
CA ILE A 117 3.16 11.94 14.65
C ILE A 117 2.83 10.97 15.79
N ALA A 118 2.67 9.69 15.50
CA ALA A 118 2.37 8.68 16.52
C ALA A 118 3.45 8.66 17.60
N LYS A 119 4.72 8.66 17.20
CA LYS A 119 5.86 8.62 18.11
C LYS A 119 5.98 9.89 18.99
N ASN A 120 5.89 11.05 18.38
CA ASN A 120 6.28 12.31 19.03
C ASN A 120 5.10 13.04 19.69
N TYR A 121 3.89 12.87 19.19
CA TYR A 121 2.70 13.59 19.65
C TYR A 121 1.71 12.69 20.39
N LEU A 122 1.53 11.44 19.95
CA LEU A 122 0.62 10.51 20.62
C LEU A 122 1.32 9.66 21.69
N LYS A 123 2.65 9.73 21.78
CA LYS A 123 3.49 8.90 22.66
C LYS A 123 3.32 7.38 22.48
N GLU A 124 2.79 6.99 21.34
CA GLU A 124 2.57 5.60 20.94
C GLU A 124 3.61 5.23 19.87
N PRO A 125 4.74 4.62 20.24
CA PRO A 125 5.78 4.30 19.27
C PRO A 125 5.26 3.30 18.24
N PRO A 126 5.37 3.61 16.93
CA PRO A 126 4.95 2.69 15.90
C PRO A 126 5.85 1.46 15.88
N LYS A 127 5.25 0.28 15.84
CA LYS A 127 5.95 -0.98 15.66
C LYS A 127 5.90 -1.41 14.20
N ASN A 128 7.05 -1.68 13.62
CA ASN A 128 7.14 -2.31 12.31
C ASN A 128 7.00 -3.82 12.50
N CYS A 129 5.97 -4.40 11.91
CA CYS A 129 5.84 -5.85 11.81
C CYS A 129 6.53 -6.30 10.51
N SER A 130 7.54 -7.16 10.62
CA SER A 130 8.13 -7.81 9.44
C SER A 130 7.10 -8.73 8.81
N THR A 131 6.95 -8.65 7.50
CA THR A 131 6.21 -9.62 6.68
C THR A 131 7.01 -10.89 6.51
#